data_753aac4876203c6c3d4b4691847d161f
#
_entry.id   753aac4876203c6c3d4b4691847d161f
#
_cell.length_a   1.000
_cell.length_b   1.000
_cell.length_c   1.000
_cell.angle_alpha   90.00
_cell.angle_beta   90.00
_cell.angle_gamma   90.00
#
_symmetry.space_group_name_H-M   'P 1'
#
loop_
_entity.id
_entity.type
_entity.pdbx_description
1 polymer ?
#
loop_
_entity_poly.entity_id
_entity_poly.type
_entity_poly.pdbx_seq_one_letter_code
_entity_poly.pdbx_strand_id
1 'polypeptide(L)'
;MDEQKKKAAPKFDSVKSSKTGDVLATLITGTIAKTKPQSIAEGLLMMTLAIGRTLQVLGTVMGCDPKVMCKDFCASLTKYFEMGGDGRIDDIAAAMKQKGN
;
A
#
# COMPACT_ATOMS: atom_id res chain seq x y z
N MET A 1 -18.62 -21.09 -21.17
CA MET A 1 -18.47 -20.70 -20.97
C MET A 1 -18.38 -20.07 -20.80
N ASP A 2 -18.19 -19.82 -20.72
CA ASP A 2 -17.81 -19.10 -20.54
C ASP A 2 -18.05 -18.40 -19.74
N GLU A 3 -18.69 -18.40 -19.45
CA GLU A 3 -18.77 -17.73 -18.57
C GLU A 3 -18.21 -17.80 -17.49
N GLN A 4 -17.76 -18.52 -17.21
CA GLN A 4 -17.05 -18.54 -16.26
C GLN A 4 -15.94 -18.14 -16.26
N LYS A 5 -15.68 -18.21 -17.08
CA LYS A 5 -14.71 -17.75 -17.16
C LYS A 5 -14.66 -16.51 -17.19
N LYS A 6 -15.27 -16.14 -17.50
CA LYS A 6 -15.29 -15.04 -17.38
C LYS A 6 -15.39 -14.46 -16.20
N LYS A 7 -15.61 -14.74 -15.67
CA LYS A 7 -15.52 -14.27 -14.53
C LYS A 7 -14.34 -14.50 -13.84
N ALA A 8 -13.54 -14.99 -14.38
CA ALA A 8 -12.33 -15.35 -13.74
C ALA A 8 -11.53 -14.17 -13.25
N ALA A 9 -11.47 -13.11 -14.01
CA ALA A 9 -10.73 -11.93 -13.59
C ALA A 9 -11.58 -11.07 -12.66
N PRO A 10 -11.11 -10.80 -11.44
CA PRO A 10 -11.85 -9.93 -10.54
C PRO A 10 -11.90 -8.52 -11.09
N LYS A 11 -12.96 -7.83 -10.78
CA LYS A 11 -13.09 -6.44 -11.18
C LYS A 11 -12.52 -5.56 -10.07
N PHE A 12 -11.79 -4.55 -10.48
CA PHE A 12 -11.22 -3.59 -9.56
C PHE A 12 -11.85 -2.23 -9.77
N ASP A 13 -12.21 -1.60 -8.66
CA ASP A 13 -12.63 -0.20 -8.70
C ASP A 13 -11.37 0.64 -8.50
N SER A 14 -10.82 1.11 -9.61
CA SER A 14 -9.55 1.84 -9.56
C SER A 14 -9.68 3.18 -8.87
N VAL A 15 -10.83 3.83 -9.00
CA VAL A 15 -11.06 5.12 -8.34
C VAL A 15 -11.11 4.92 -6.83
N LYS A 16 -11.88 3.94 -6.39
CA LYS A 16 -11.97 3.62 -4.96
C LYS A 16 -10.61 3.22 -4.40
N SER A 17 -9.89 2.38 -5.13
CA SER A 17 -8.57 1.91 -4.69
C SER A 17 -7.59 3.06 -4.58
N SER A 18 -7.60 3.98 -5.53
CA SER A 18 -6.71 5.14 -5.50
C SER A 18 -7.01 6.04 -4.31
N LYS A 19 -8.28 6.33 -4.06
CA LYS A 19 -8.67 7.17 -2.93
C LYS A 19 -8.30 6.53 -1.60
N THR A 20 -8.54 5.23 -1.47
CA THR A 20 -8.18 4.50 -0.26
C THR A 20 -6.67 4.50 -0.08
N GLY A 21 -5.93 4.32 -1.17
CA GLY A 21 -4.47 4.37 -1.12
C GLY A 21 -3.96 5.71 -0.63
N ASP A 22 -4.59 6.81 -1.06
CA ASP A 22 -4.21 8.15 -0.60
C ASP A 22 -4.40 8.27 0.92
N VAL A 23 -5.55 7.80 1.42
CA VAL A 23 -5.84 7.86 2.85
C VAL A 23 -4.82 7.04 3.63
N LEU A 24 -4.57 5.82 3.18
CA LEU A 24 -3.62 4.93 3.87
C LEU A 24 -2.21 5.49 3.85
N ALA A 25 -1.78 6.04 2.71
CA ALA A 25 -0.45 6.63 2.60
C ALA A 25 -0.30 7.80 3.58
N THR A 26 -1.32 8.63 3.69
CA THR A 26 -1.32 9.76 4.61
C THR A 26 -1.23 9.29 6.05
N LEU A 27 -2.03 8.28 6.40
CA LEU A 27 -2.02 7.73 7.76
C LEU A 27 -0.68 7.10 8.12
N ILE A 28 -0.13 6.32 7.21
CA ILE A 28 1.15 5.64 7.46
C ILE A 28 2.27 6.66 7.60
N THR A 29 2.36 7.58 6.65
CA THR A 29 3.43 8.58 6.65
C THR A 29 3.32 9.49 7.88
N GLY A 30 2.11 9.94 8.19
CA GLY A 30 1.90 10.81 9.34
C GLY A 30 2.23 10.11 10.65
N THR A 31 1.86 8.85 10.77
CA THR A 31 2.12 8.08 11.97
C THR A 31 3.63 7.88 12.16
N ILE A 32 4.33 7.53 11.08
CA ILE A 32 5.78 7.35 11.15
C ILE A 32 6.45 8.67 11.51
N ALA A 33 6.02 9.77 10.89
CA ALA A 33 6.61 11.08 11.17
C ALA A 33 6.49 11.46 12.63
N LYS A 34 5.39 11.10 13.28
CA LYS A 34 5.18 11.40 14.70
C LYS A 34 6.17 10.67 15.59
N THR A 35 6.65 9.52 15.18
CA THR A 35 7.62 8.76 15.97
C THR A 35 9.02 9.31 15.84
N LYS A 36 9.25 10.20 14.87
CA LYS A 36 10.55 10.81 14.61
C LYS A 36 11.64 9.74 14.44
N PRO A 37 11.53 8.92 13.38
CA PRO A 37 12.52 7.86 13.16
C PRO A 37 13.90 8.46 12.99
N GLN A 38 14.90 7.77 13.52
CA GLN A 38 16.29 8.26 13.51
C GLN A 38 16.99 8.00 12.18
N SER A 39 16.40 7.17 11.34
CA SER A 39 17.00 6.82 10.06
C SER A 39 15.93 6.33 9.10
N ILE A 40 16.30 6.30 7.82
CA ILE A 40 15.41 5.72 6.80
C ILE A 40 15.16 4.25 7.11
N ALA A 41 16.20 3.55 7.57
CA ALA A 41 16.05 2.13 7.90
C ALA A 41 15.00 1.90 8.98
N GLU A 42 14.97 2.76 9.99
CA GLU A 42 13.97 2.64 11.04
C GLU A 42 12.56 2.87 10.50
N GLY A 43 12.40 3.89 9.65
CA GLY A 43 11.11 4.15 9.02
C GLY A 43 10.65 2.99 8.15
N LEU A 44 11.57 2.40 7.39
CA LEU A 44 11.25 1.24 6.56
C LEU A 44 10.87 0.03 7.39
N LEU A 45 11.52 -0.16 8.53
CA LEU A 45 11.16 -1.25 9.44
C LEU A 45 9.74 -1.06 9.97
N MET A 46 9.39 0.16 10.34
CA MET A 46 8.02 0.45 10.78
C MET A 46 7.01 0.10 9.72
N MET A 47 7.29 0.46 8.47
CA MET A 47 6.40 0.12 7.36
C MET A 47 6.32 -1.39 7.15
N THR A 48 7.45 -2.07 7.23
CA THR A 48 7.48 -3.52 7.06
C THR A 48 6.60 -4.21 8.09
N LEU A 49 6.71 -3.78 9.34
CA LEU A 49 5.91 -4.37 10.41
C LEU A 49 4.42 -4.08 10.21
N ALA A 50 4.10 -2.85 9.83
CA ALA A 50 2.71 -2.47 9.61
C ALA A 50 2.09 -3.27 8.46
N ILE A 51 2.78 -3.36 7.35
CA ILE A 51 2.29 -4.08 6.19
C ILE A 51 2.24 -5.58 6.45
N GLY A 52 3.27 -6.12 7.13
CA GLY A 52 3.28 -7.53 7.48
C GLY A 52 2.09 -7.92 8.34
N ARG A 53 1.81 -7.11 9.35
CA ARG A 53 0.66 -7.36 10.24
C ARG A 53 -0.65 -7.24 9.48
N THR A 54 -0.74 -6.26 8.58
CA THR A 54 -1.93 -6.10 7.75
C THR A 54 -2.16 -7.31 6.87
N LEU A 55 -1.11 -7.82 6.24
CA LEU A 55 -1.22 -9.01 5.40
C LEU A 55 -1.62 -10.23 6.22
N GLN A 56 -1.11 -10.35 7.44
CA GLN A 56 -1.51 -11.45 8.31
C GLN A 56 -2.99 -11.40 8.65
N VAL A 57 -3.49 -10.21 9.00
CA VAL A 57 -4.90 -10.05 9.32
C VAL A 57 -5.77 -10.33 8.10
N LEU A 58 -5.43 -9.73 6.97
CA LEU A 58 -6.19 -9.94 5.74
C LEU A 58 -6.16 -11.39 5.31
N GLY A 59 -5.01 -12.03 5.41
CA GLY A 59 -4.89 -13.44 5.05
C GLY A 59 -5.80 -14.30 5.91
N THR A 60 -5.85 -14.02 7.21
CA THR A 60 -6.71 -14.77 8.13
C THR A 60 -8.18 -14.54 7.79
N VAL A 61 -8.56 -13.28 7.57
CA VAL A 61 -9.96 -12.94 7.28
C VAL A 61 -10.41 -13.53 5.95
N MET A 62 -9.56 -13.50 4.95
CA MET A 62 -9.93 -13.91 3.60
C MET A 62 -9.55 -15.37 3.29
N GLY A 63 -8.91 -16.04 4.22
CA GLY A 63 -8.52 -17.44 4.01
C GLY A 63 -7.38 -17.60 3.01
N CYS A 64 -6.49 -16.61 2.92
CA CYS A 64 -5.35 -16.64 2.01
C CYS A 64 -4.06 -16.75 2.80
N ASP A 65 -3.05 -17.41 2.18
CA ASP A 65 -1.74 -17.53 2.80
C ASP A 65 -1.03 -16.16 2.76
N PRO A 66 -0.66 -15.60 3.91
CA PRO A 66 0.02 -14.31 3.93
C PRO A 66 1.32 -14.28 3.13
N LYS A 67 2.02 -15.40 3.01
CA LYS A 67 3.26 -15.45 2.22
C LYS A 67 2.98 -15.24 0.75
N VAL A 68 1.89 -15.83 0.24
CA VAL A 68 1.49 -15.65 -1.16
C VAL A 68 1.05 -14.20 -1.37
N MET A 69 0.27 -13.67 -0.43
CA MET A 69 -0.16 -12.28 -0.51
C MET A 69 1.03 -11.32 -0.52
N CYS A 70 2.03 -11.60 0.29
CA CYS A 70 3.24 -10.79 0.35
C CYS A 70 3.96 -10.78 -1.01
N LYS A 71 4.09 -11.95 -1.60
CA LYS A 71 4.74 -12.09 -2.91
C LYS A 71 4.00 -11.27 -3.97
N ASP A 72 2.67 -11.39 -3.99
CA ASP A 72 1.85 -10.65 -4.94
C ASP A 72 1.92 -9.15 -4.69
N PHE A 73 1.90 -8.76 -3.41
CA PHE A 73 2.01 -7.36 -3.03
C PHE A 73 3.34 -6.77 -3.49
N CYS A 74 4.44 -7.48 -3.27
CA CYS A 74 5.76 -7.01 -3.69
C CYS A 74 5.85 -6.88 -5.22
N ALA A 75 5.26 -7.83 -5.94
CA ALA A 75 5.25 -7.78 -7.39
C ALA A 75 4.47 -6.57 -7.89
N SER A 76 3.32 -6.31 -7.30
CA SER A 76 2.50 -5.15 -7.65
C SER A 76 3.22 -3.84 -7.36
N LEU A 77 3.88 -3.78 -6.21
CA LEU A 77 4.61 -2.59 -5.81
C LEU A 77 5.78 -2.33 -6.74
N THR A 78 6.50 -3.38 -7.10
CA THR A 78 7.61 -3.26 -8.05
C THR A 78 7.11 -2.73 -9.40
N LYS A 79 6.01 -3.27 -9.89
CA LYS A 79 5.43 -2.84 -11.15
C LYS A 79 4.99 -1.38 -11.09
N TYR A 80 4.40 -0.98 -9.97
CA TYR A 80 3.99 0.41 -9.78
C TYR A 80 5.17 1.37 -9.99
N PHE A 81 6.32 1.05 -9.41
CA PHE A 81 7.50 1.90 -9.57
C PHE A 81 8.14 1.77 -10.95
N GLU A 82 8.07 0.61 -11.56
CA GLU A 82 8.55 0.44 -12.93
C GLU A 82 7.77 1.30 -13.92
N MET A 83 6.51 1.55 -13.62
CA MET A 83 5.65 2.40 -14.45
C MET A 83 5.79 3.88 -14.13
N GLY A 84 6.70 4.24 -13.23
CA GLY A 84 6.95 5.64 -12.90
C GLY A 84 6.29 6.13 -11.63
N GLY A 85 5.61 5.25 -10.91
CA GLY A 85 4.92 5.64 -9.70
C GLY A 85 3.68 6.48 -9.97
N ASP A 86 3.29 7.28 -8.98
CA ASP A 86 2.13 8.14 -9.06
C ASP A 86 2.59 9.58 -9.27
N GLY A 87 2.13 10.21 -10.36
CA GLY A 87 2.51 11.57 -10.67
C GLY A 87 2.09 12.59 -9.63
N ARG A 88 1.15 12.23 -8.74
CA ARG A 88 0.69 13.13 -7.69
C ARG A 88 1.51 13.07 -6.42
N ILE A 89 2.51 12.21 -6.38
CA ILE A 89 3.22 11.94 -5.12
C ILE A 89 3.92 13.20 -4.59
N ASP A 90 4.45 14.01 -5.50
CA ASP A 90 5.13 15.24 -5.10
C ASP A 90 4.17 16.22 -4.44
N ASP A 91 2.96 16.32 -4.97
CA ASP A 91 1.94 17.20 -4.40
C ASP A 91 1.52 16.71 -3.01
N ILE A 92 1.36 15.41 -2.87
CA ILE A 92 0.98 14.81 -1.60
C ILE A 92 2.08 15.07 -0.56
N ALA A 93 3.33 14.83 -0.96
CA ALA A 93 4.47 15.03 -0.07
C ALA A 93 4.58 16.49 0.36
N ALA A 94 4.37 17.42 -0.57
CA ALA A 94 4.42 18.85 -0.26
C ALA A 94 3.33 19.25 0.73
N ALA A 95 2.12 18.75 0.53
CA ALA A 95 1.00 19.05 1.42
C ALA A 95 1.27 18.53 2.83
N MET A 96 1.85 17.33 2.95
CA MET A 96 2.17 16.77 4.24
C MET A 96 3.28 17.53 4.95
N LYS A 97 4.26 17.99 4.19
CA LYS A 97 5.36 18.79 4.75
C LYS A 97 4.83 20.11 5.33
N GLN A 98 3.90 20.75 4.64
CA GLN A 98 3.29 21.99 5.14
C GLN A 98 2.54 21.74 6.43
N LYS A 99 1.82 20.64 6.52
CA LYS A 99 1.10 20.30 7.75
C LYS A 99 2.04 20.01 8.90
N GLY A 100 3.20 19.44 8.60
CA GLY A 100 4.18 19.10 9.62
C GLY A 100 4.86 20.29 10.23
N ASN A 101 4.77 21.40 9.57
CA ASN A 101 5.35 22.64 10.09
C ASN A 101 4.34 23.38 10.94
#